data_6bd2c28653ad7d0ff2ee192c62f3b3b8
#
_entry.id   6bd2c28653ad7d0ff2ee192c62f3b3b8
#
_cell.length_a   1.000
_cell.length_b   1.000
_cell.length_c   1.000
_cell.angle_alpha   90.00
_cell.angle_beta   90.00
_cell.angle_gamma   90.00
#
_symmetry.space_group_name_H-M   'P 1'
#
loop_
_entity.id
_entity.type
_entity.pdbx_description
1 polymer ?
#
loop_
_entity_poly.entity_id
_entity_poly.type
_entity_poly.pdbx_seq_one_letter_code
_entity_poly.pdbx_strand_id
1 'polypeptide(L)'
;MIDWTRVSELREDFGEEDFAEIATMFLSEVQAKLAEMQAQPSAKPSEDFHFVKGSAANLGFEKLYHACSAAEREAHADSVQNLVDIFQSSKEEFLVKTGITLQAA
;
A
#
# COMPACT_ATOMS: atom_id res chain seq x y z
N MET A 1 8.72 -8.68 -3.68
CA MET A 1 8.11 -7.33 -3.57
C MET A 1 6.61 -7.36 -3.61
N ILE A 2 6.05 -7.94 -4.64
CA ILE A 2 4.58 -8.07 -4.79
C ILE A 2 4.24 -9.55 -4.86
N ASP A 3 3.21 -9.94 -4.11
CA ASP A 3 2.64 -11.28 -4.15
C ASP A 3 1.65 -11.35 -5.32
N TRP A 4 2.12 -11.80 -6.47
CA TRP A 4 1.30 -11.87 -7.68
C TRP A 4 0.21 -12.93 -7.61
N THR A 5 0.34 -13.91 -6.72
CA THR A 5 -0.74 -14.87 -6.44
C THR A 5 -1.94 -14.14 -5.84
N ARG A 6 -1.69 -13.25 -4.88
CA ARG A 6 -2.74 -12.43 -4.28
C ARG A 6 -3.39 -11.50 -5.31
N VAL A 7 -2.58 -10.87 -6.18
CA VAL A 7 -3.09 -10.02 -7.24
C VAL A 7 -4.01 -10.82 -8.19
N SER A 8 -3.61 -12.03 -8.55
CA SER A 8 -4.42 -12.91 -9.40
C SER A 8 -5.74 -13.29 -8.74
N GLU A 9 -5.72 -13.57 -7.44
CA GLU A 9 -6.93 -13.86 -6.68
C GLU A 9 -7.93 -12.70 -6.71
N LEU A 10 -7.44 -11.48 -6.54
CA LEU A 10 -8.27 -10.28 -6.61
C LEU A 10 -8.90 -10.13 -8.00
N ARG A 11 -8.12 -10.36 -9.04
CA ARG A 11 -8.62 -10.28 -10.41
C ARG A 11 -9.70 -11.30 -10.68
N GLU A 12 -9.52 -12.52 -10.21
CA GLU A 12 -10.50 -13.59 -10.38
C GLU A 12 -11.78 -13.29 -9.60
N ASP A 13 -11.65 -12.81 -8.38
CA ASP A 13 -12.79 -12.55 -7.50
C ASP A 13 -13.65 -11.40 -7.99
N PHE A 14 -13.06 -10.35 -8.53
CA PHE A 14 -13.78 -9.12 -8.88
C PHE A 14 -13.95 -8.88 -10.39
N GLY A 15 -13.19 -9.57 -11.23
CA GLY A 15 -13.13 -9.29 -12.66
C GLY A 15 -12.27 -8.08 -12.98
N GLU A 16 -11.85 -7.94 -14.22
CA GLU A 16 -10.86 -6.92 -14.63
C GLU A 16 -11.31 -5.48 -14.34
N GLU A 17 -12.56 -5.16 -14.61
CA GLU A 17 -13.07 -3.80 -14.43
C GLU A 17 -13.14 -3.41 -12.96
N ASP A 18 -13.75 -4.26 -12.14
CA ASP A 18 -13.86 -4.01 -10.70
C ASP A 18 -12.51 -4.09 -10.01
N PHE A 19 -11.63 -4.97 -10.47
CA PHE A 19 -10.27 -5.07 -9.95
C PHE A 19 -9.54 -3.74 -10.11
N ALA A 20 -9.61 -3.11 -11.27
CA ALA A 20 -8.96 -1.81 -11.51
C ALA A 20 -9.48 -0.73 -10.55
N GLU A 21 -10.79 -0.68 -10.32
CA GLU A 21 -11.41 0.26 -9.39
C GLU A 21 -10.96 0.02 -7.95
N ILE A 22 -10.98 -1.23 -7.51
CA ILE A 22 -10.58 -1.62 -6.16
C ILE A 22 -9.10 -1.33 -5.92
N ALA A 23 -8.25 -1.67 -6.88
CA ALA A 23 -6.83 -1.39 -6.78
C ALA A 23 -6.56 0.11 -6.67
N THR A 24 -7.24 0.91 -7.50
CA THR A 24 -7.12 2.37 -7.46
C THR A 24 -7.54 2.91 -6.11
N MET A 25 -8.62 2.40 -5.54
CA MET A 25 -9.11 2.79 -4.22
C MET A 25 -8.08 2.51 -3.13
N PHE A 26 -7.53 1.29 -3.09
CA PHE A 26 -6.51 0.93 -2.10
C PHE A 26 -5.24 1.76 -2.25
N LEU A 27 -4.78 1.97 -3.47
CA LEU A 27 -3.60 2.80 -3.73
C LEU A 27 -3.82 4.24 -3.24
N SER A 28 -4.99 4.80 -3.49
CA SER A 28 -5.35 6.15 -3.04
C SER A 28 -5.40 6.24 -1.52
N GLU A 29 -5.97 5.26 -0.85
CA GLU A 29 -6.07 5.21 0.61
C GLU A 29 -4.69 5.15 1.26
N VAL A 30 -3.81 4.30 0.74
CA VAL A 30 -2.44 4.18 1.26
C VAL A 30 -1.68 5.49 1.06
N GLN A 31 -1.79 6.05 -0.14
CA GLN A 31 -1.10 7.31 -0.46
C GLN A 31 -1.55 8.45 0.46
N ALA A 32 -2.85 8.57 0.67
CA ALA A 32 -3.41 9.60 1.56
C ALA A 32 -2.95 9.40 3.01
N LYS A 33 -2.95 8.15 3.47
CA LYS A 33 -2.54 7.84 4.84
C LYS A 33 -1.06 8.13 5.06
N LEU A 34 -0.21 7.74 4.13
CA LEU A 34 1.22 8.01 4.22
C LEU A 34 1.51 9.53 4.19
N ALA A 35 0.78 10.27 3.36
CA ALA A 35 0.92 11.73 3.31
C ALA A 35 0.53 12.38 4.64
N GLU A 36 -0.56 11.91 5.24
CA GLU A 36 -1.02 12.35 6.56
C GLU A 36 0.04 12.07 7.64
N MET A 37 0.63 10.88 7.62
CA MET A 37 1.66 10.47 8.56
C MET A 37 2.94 11.31 8.42
N GLN A 38 3.28 11.72 7.19
CA GLN A 38 4.41 12.60 6.93
C GLN A 38 4.16 14.04 7.42
N ALA A 39 2.93 14.51 7.24
CA ALA A 39 2.58 15.90 7.56
C ALA A 39 2.51 16.16 9.06
N GLN A 40 2.04 15.20 9.83
CA GLN A 40 1.87 15.35 11.29
C GLN A 40 2.21 14.07 12.03
N PRO A 41 2.97 14.14 13.12
CA PRO A 41 3.19 12.99 13.98
C PRO A 41 1.86 12.48 14.51
N SER A 42 1.63 11.20 14.39
CA SER A 42 0.40 10.57 14.86
C SER A 42 0.42 10.40 16.38
N ALA A 43 -0.73 10.61 17.01
CA ALA A 43 -0.90 10.27 18.42
C ALA A 43 -0.93 8.75 18.62
N LYS A 44 -1.25 7.99 17.58
CA LYS A 44 -1.33 6.53 17.61
C LYS A 44 -0.62 5.90 16.42
N PRO A 45 0.73 5.98 16.38
CA PRO A 45 1.48 5.48 15.22
C PRO A 45 1.24 4.02 14.90
N SER A 46 1.06 3.16 15.90
CA SER A 46 0.81 1.73 15.67
C SER A 46 -0.49 1.48 14.91
N GLU A 47 -1.52 2.28 15.14
CA GLU A 47 -2.78 2.17 14.40
C GLU A 47 -2.61 2.57 12.94
N ASP A 48 -1.81 3.60 12.68
CA ASP A 48 -1.52 4.06 11.33
C ASP A 48 -0.72 2.99 10.56
N PHE A 49 0.30 2.42 11.16
CA PHE A 49 1.06 1.33 10.55
C PHE A 49 0.18 0.11 10.29
N HIS A 50 -0.72 -0.19 11.22
CA HIS A 50 -1.66 -1.31 11.07
C HIS A 50 -2.62 -1.09 9.89
N PHE A 51 -3.10 0.12 9.72
CA PHE A 51 -3.98 0.49 8.61
C PHE A 51 -3.27 0.26 7.26
N VAL A 52 -2.05 0.80 7.13
CA VAL A 52 -1.25 0.64 5.90
C VAL A 52 -0.94 -0.84 5.66
N LYS A 53 -0.62 -1.57 6.71
CA LYS A 53 -0.35 -3.01 6.64
C LYS A 53 -1.55 -3.78 6.08
N GLY A 54 -2.76 -3.48 6.55
CA GLY A 54 -3.98 -4.12 6.08
C GLY A 54 -4.21 -3.90 4.59
N SER A 55 -4.04 -2.67 4.13
CA SER A 55 -4.18 -2.34 2.71
C SER A 55 -3.10 -3.00 1.85
N ALA A 56 -1.86 -3.03 2.36
CA ALA A 56 -0.75 -3.71 1.68
C ALA A 56 -1.04 -5.20 1.50
N ALA A 57 -1.57 -5.84 2.54
CA ALA A 57 -1.95 -7.26 2.48
C ALA A 57 -3.03 -7.50 1.43
N ASN A 58 -4.03 -6.63 1.37
CA ASN A 58 -5.12 -6.75 0.39
C ASN A 58 -4.63 -6.65 -1.05
N LEU A 59 -3.66 -5.77 -1.30
CA LEU A 59 -3.08 -5.58 -2.64
C LEU A 59 -1.98 -6.58 -2.99
N GLY A 60 -1.48 -7.35 -2.03
CA GLY A 60 -0.32 -8.20 -2.25
C GLY A 60 1.01 -7.44 -2.22
N PHE A 61 1.05 -6.27 -1.63
CA PHE A 61 2.28 -5.46 -1.49
C PHE A 61 3.11 -6.00 -0.32
N GLU A 62 3.79 -7.10 -0.57
CA GLU A 62 4.47 -7.91 0.44
C GLU A 62 5.58 -7.17 1.17
N LYS A 63 6.42 -6.46 0.43
CA LYS A 63 7.51 -5.69 1.04
C LYS A 63 6.98 -4.57 1.93
N LEU A 64 5.93 -3.89 1.49
CA LEU A 64 5.28 -2.84 2.29
C LEU A 64 4.66 -3.45 3.54
N TYR A 65 4.00 -4.60 3.40
CA TYR A 65 3.41 -5.32 4.53
C TYR A 65 4.47 -5.61 5.61
N HIS A 66 5.60 -6.18 5.21
CA HIS A 66 6.67 -6.52 6.16
C HIS A 66 7.30 -5.28 6.80
N ALA A 67 7.45 -4.21 6.04
CA ALA A 67 7.97 -2.96 6.58
C ALA A 67 7.02 -2.35 7.61
N CYS A 68 5.71 -2.42 7.38
CA CYS A 68 4.71 -1.97 8.34
C CYS A 68 4.73 -2.82 9.61
N SER A 69 4.86 -4.14 9.47
CA SER A 69 4.97 -5.05 10.62
C SER A 69 6.19 -4.71 11.48
N ALA A 70 7.31 -4.42 10.85
CA ALA A 70 8.52 -4.01 11.56
C ALA A 70 8.31 -2.67 12.28
N ALA A 71 7.65 -1.71 11.64
CA ALA A 71 7.36 -0.40 12.22
C ALA A 71 6.40 -0.50 13.41
N GLU A 72 5.44 -1.42 13.37
CA GLU A 72 4.53 -1.66 14.50
C GLU A 72 5.29 -2.13 15.74
N ARG A 73 6.31 -2.97 15.53
CA ARG A 73 7.11 -3.50 16.63
C ARG A 73 8.12 -2.49 17.14
N GLU A 74 8.76 -1.78 16.24
CA GLU A 74 9.84 -0.85 16.59
C GLU A 74 9.90 0.26 15.55
N ALA A 75 9.18 1.35 15.82
CA ALA A 75 9.17 2.51 14.95
C ALA A 75 10.45 3.34 15.15
N HIS A 76 10.99 3.82 14.06
CA HIS A 76 12.15 4.72 14.03
C HIS A 76 11.75 6.05 13.39
N ALA A 77 12.59 7.06 13.54
CA ALA A 77 12.34 8.38 12.94
C ALA A 77 12.13 8.30 11.42
N ASP A 78 12.81 7.36 10.76
CA ASP A 78 12.76 7.19 9.31
C ASP A 78 11.69 6.19 8.83
N SER A 79 10.91 5.62 9.75
CA SER A 79 9.93 4.57 9.40
C SER A 79 8.92 5.02 8.34
N VAL A 80 8.35 6.21 8.51
CA VAL A 80 7.34 6.71 7.56
C VAL A 80 7.96 6.95 6.18
N GLN A 81 9.13 7.57 6.13
CA GLN A 81 9.81 7.81 4.84
C GLN A 81 10.17 6.49 4.16
N ASN A 82 10.60 5.51 4.92
CA ASN A 82 10.88 4.16 4.40
C ASN A 82 9.63 3.53 3.79
N LEU A 83 8.47 3.65 4.45
CA LEU A 83 7.21 3.16 3.92
C LEU A 83 6.81 3.88 2.63
N VAL A 84 7.01 5.20 2.58
CA VAL A 84 6.73 6.00 1.38
C VAL A 84 7.57 5.51 0.21
N ASP A 85 8.86 5.32 0.42
CA ASP A 85 9.78 4.86 -0.64
C ASP A 85 9.41 3.46 -1.14
N ILE A 86 9.11 2.54 -0.23
CA ILE A 86 8.69 1.19 -0.58
C ILE A 86 7.35 1.22 -1.33
N PHE A 87 6.40 2.02 -0.86
CA PHE A 87 5.11 2.15 -1.51
C PHE A 87 5.25 2.66 -2.95
N GLN A 88 6.05 3.70 -3.16
CA GLN A 88 6.24 4.27 -4.51
C GLN A 88 6.84 3.23 -5.47
N SER A 89 7.85 2.51 -5.03
CA SER A 89 8.47 1.46 -5.84
C SER A 89 7.50 0.32 -6.16
N SER A 90 6.74 -0.12 -5.16
CA SER A 90 5.76 -1.20 -5.34
C SER A 90 4.61 -0.77 -6.23
N LYS A 91 4.15 0.46 -6.08
CA LYS A 91 3.09 1.04 -6.90
C LYS A 91 3.51 1.11 -8.37
N GLU A 92 4.72 1.57 -8.66
CA GLU A 92 5.23 1.63 -10.03
C GLU A 92 5.26 0.24 -10.67
N GLU A 93 5.81 -0.74 -9.98
CA GLU A 93 5.85 -2.12 -10.47
C GLU A 93 4.45 -2.67 -10.72
N PHE A 94 3.55 -2.44 -9.78
CA PHE A 94 2.16 -2.89 -9.86
C PHE A 94 1.45 -2.30 -11.07
N LEU A 95 1.55 -0.97 -11.28
CA LEU A 95 0.89 -0.29 -12.38
C LEU A 95 1.45 -0.71 -13.74
N VAL A 96 2.76 -0.87 -13.84
CA VAL A 96 3.39 -1.31 -15.09
C VAL A 96 2.95 -2.71 -15.44
N LYS A 97 2.97 -3.63 -14.49
CA LYS A 97 2.65 -5.05 -14.76
C LYS A 97 1.17 -5.33 -14.91
N THR A 98 0.30 -4.58 -14.24
CA THR A 98 -1.15 -4.75 -14.40
C THR A 98 -1.71 -3.96 -15.57
N GLY A 99 -1.01 -2.95 -16.03
CA GLY A 99 -1.50 -2.06 -17.09
C GLY A 99 -2.55 -1.07 -16.61
N ILE A 100 -2.79 -0.98 -15.30
CA ILE A 100 -3.76 -0.03 -14.75
C ILE A 100 -3.20 1.38 -14.87
N THR A 101 -4.02 2.30 -15.36
CA THR A 101 -3.70 3.73 -15.42
C THR A 101 -4.51 4.46 -14.36
N LEU A 102 -3.82 5.15 -13.46
CA LEU A 102 -4.47 5.97 -12.46
C LEU A 102 -4.92 7.27 -13.11
N GLN A 103 -6.17 7.65 -12.84
CA GLN A 103 -6.68 8.94 -13.30
C GLN A 103 -6.18 10.03 -12.34
N ALA A 104 -5.68 11.12 -12.91
CA ALA A 104 -5.31 12.27 -12.11
C ALA A 104 -6.58 12.86 -11.49
N ALA A 105 -6.56 13.07 -10.20
CA ALA A 105 -7.67 13.69 -9.50
C ALA A 105 -7.75 15.17 -9.83
#